data_2dc59f64662bde9a8c36a1ddf1d4921c
#
_entry.id   2dc59f64662bde9a8c36a1ddf1d4921c
#
_cell.length_a   1.000
_cell.length_b   1.000
_cell.length_c   1.000
_cell.angle_alpha   90.00
_cell.angle_beta   90.00
_cell.angle_gamma   90.00
#
_symmetry.space_group_name_H-M   'P 1'
#
loop_
_entity.id
_entity.type
_entity.pdbx_description
1 polymer ?
#
loop_
_entity_poly.entity_id
_entity_poly.type
_entity_poly.pdbx_seq_one_letter_code
_entity_poly.pdbx_strand_id
1 'polypeptide(L)'
;MLSQAFIHGDVTMTSGRWRVGRRRAAGALVLAIVLMQSAIASAERITVLCSNGFKAVLQEVAPQFEKATKHQVAIGYSVSAELKRRIEGGERFDVAILTPGLMDEMIKGGHVTPSSRAVLARSPMALAVRRGGAKPDVRTVDSLKASLLASRSIAFAKEGSGGVYLMGLLKRLGIFDKMTPKFKPTTTGDDVSKAVAAGEAELGVLPLSEILPVPGVELAGTFPKEVQDYSVMVGAASASSSQSPAVKALMEFLTSRGINSVIEKKGMERSK
;
A
#
# COMPACT_ATOMS: atom_id res chain seq x y z
N MET A 1 104.80 -34.94 16.10
CA MET A 1 105.67 -33.75 15.87
C MET A 1 104.71 -32.62 15.44
N LEU A 2 104.57 -31.63 16.31
CA LEU A 2 104.59 -30.23 16.06
C LEU A 2 103.64 -29.71 14.96
N SER A 3 102.84 -28.74 15.05
CA SER A 3 102.75 -27.62 15.97
C SER A 3 101.78 -26.56 15.40
N GLN A 4 101.03 -25.91 16.22
CA GLN A 4 100.60 -24.55 16.14
C GLN A 4 99.69 -24.06 14.96
N ALA A 5 98.70 -23.30 15.10
CA ALA A 5 98.12 -22.31 16.00
C ALA A 5 97.66 -21.06 15.21
N PHE A 6 96.74 -20.37 15.76
CA PHE A 6 96.36 -18.94 15.56
C PHE A 6 95.33 -18.59 14.44
N ILE A 7 94.30 -17.97 14.66
CA ILE A 7 93.70 -16.89 15.45
C ILE A 7 92.75 -16.03 14.53
N HIS A 8 91.66 -15.70 15.07
CA HIS A 8 90.80 -14.48 14.85
C HIS A 8 90.02 -14.31 13.56
N GLY A 9 88.75 -14.09 13.69
CA GLY A 9 88.04 -12.91 13.49
C GLY A 9 86.50 -13.05 13.50
N ASP A 10 85.94 -12.58 14.58
CA ASP A 10 84.51 -12.26 14.68
C ASP A 10 84.08 -11.23 13.60
N VAL A 11 83.00 -11.52 12.90
CA VAL A 11 82.11 -10.47 12.42
C VAL A 11 80.68 -10.96 12.48
N THR A 12 79.99 -10.62 13.52
CA THR A 12 78.57 -10.69 13.63
C THR A 12 77.95 -9.69 12.67
N MET A 13 77.13 -10.12 11.74
CA MET A 13 76.16 -9.24 11.06
C MET A 13 74.74 -9.74 11.29
N THR A 14 74.07 -8.98 12.12
CA THR A 14 72.66 -9.02 12.36
C THR A 14 71.82 -8.68 11.12
N SER A 15 71.08 -9.64 10.59
CA SER A 15 70.05 -9.40 9.58
C SER A 15 68.73 -10.03 9.99
N GLY A 16 68.06 -9.35 10.90
CA GLY A 16 66.79 -9.84 11.40
C GLY A 16 65.80 -8.75 11.72
N ARG A 17 65.44 -7.88 10.80
CA ARG A 17 64.38 -6.85 11.09
C ARG A 17 63.56 -6.37 9.90
N TRP A 18 63.36 -7.10 8.80
CA TRP A 18 62.60 -6.62 7.65
C TRP A 18 61.42 -7.49 7.20
N ARG A 19 60.94 -8.44 8.01
CA ARG A 19 59.84 -9.33 7.62
C ARG A 19 58.49 -9.08 8.32
N VAL A 20 58.37 -8.21 9.28
CA VAL A 20 57.12 -8.01 10.08
C VAL A 20 56.21 -6.94 9.47
N GLY A 21 56.74 -5.99 8.69
CA GLY A 21 55.94 -4.89 8.12
C GLY A 21 55.02 -5.28 6.96
N ARG A 22 55.40 -6.27 6.13
CA ARG A 22 54.63 -6.63 4.91
C ARG A 22 53.37 -7.45 5.17
N ARG A 23 53.29 -8.20 6.28
CA ARG A 23 52.12 -8.99 6.62
C ARG A 23 50.98 -8.16 7.23
N ARG A 24 51.28 -7.05 7.89
CA ARG A 24 50.28 -6.16 8.48
C ARG A 24 49.62 -5.27 7.42
N ALA A 25 50.33 -4.83 6.40
CA ALA A 25 49.78 -4.04 5.31
C ALA A 25 48.85 -4.88 4.39
N ALA A 26 49.15 -6.16 4.14
CA ALA A 26 48.28 -7.02 3.37
C ALA A 26 46.97 -7.37 4.07
N GLY A 27 46.98 -7.52 5.42
CA GLY A 27 45.78 -7.78 6.22
C GLY A 27 44.84 -6.58 6.25
N ALA A 28 45.36 -5.36 6.34
CA ALA A 28 44.56 -4.15 6.33
C ALA A 28 43.89 -3.86 4.97
N LEU A 29 44.56 -4.19 3.86
CA LEU A 29 44.00 -4.02 2.52
C LEU A 29 42.85 -5.01 2.23
N VAL A 30 42.99 -6.26 2.67
CA VAL A 30 41.96 -7.30 2.55
C VAL A 30 40.74 -6.94 3.40
N LEU A 31 40.93 -6.42 4.62
CA LEU A 31 39.83 -5.98 5.47
C LEU A 31 39.09 -4.76 4.90
N ALA A 32 39.81 -3.82 4.27
CA ALA A 32 39.21 -2.67 3.59
C ALA A 32 38.40 -3.09 2.35
N ILE A 33 38.85 -4.09 1.58
CA ILE A 33 38.12 -4.62 0.42
C ILE A 33 36.86 -5.38 0.86
N VAL A 34 36.89 -6.11 1.98
CA VAL A 34 35.72 -6.79 2.53
C VAL A 34 34.69 -5.78 3.08
N LEU A 35 35.12 -4.65 3.64
CA LEU A 35 34.22 -3.59 4.09
C LEU A 35 33.64 -2.74 2.94
N MET A 36 34.27 -2.69 1.78
CA MET A 36 33.73 -2.06 0.57
C MET A 36 32.74 -2.92 -0.22
N GLN A 37 32.56 -4.19 0.12
CA GLN A 37 31.50 -5.04 -0.42
C GLN A 37 30.14 -4.82 0.29
N SER A 38 30.01 -3.73 1.06
CA SER A 38 28.74 -3.29 1.61
C SER A 38 27.75 -3.00 0.48
N ALA A 39 27.01 -4.05 0.11
CA ALA A 39 25.68 -3.97 -0.49
C ALA A 39 25.47 -2.80 -1.49
N ILE A 40 25.91 -2.98 -2.71
CA ILE A 40 25.12 -2.42 -3.82
C ILE A 40 23.79 -3.18 -3.74
N ALA A 41 22.86 -2.67 -2.95
CA ALA A 41 21.49 -3.14 -2.98
C ALA A 41 21.00 -2.93 -4.42
N SER A 42 20.94 -4.02 -5.17
CA SER A 42 20.44 -3.97 -6.54
C SER A 42 19.05 -3.37 -6.52
N ALA A 43 18.80 -2.39 -7.39
CA ALA A 43 17.47 -1.84 -7.57
C ALA A 43 16.51 -2.96 -7.99
N GLU A 44 15.55 -3.29 -7.13
CA GLU A 44 14.54 -4.30 -7.41
C GLU A 44 13.27 -3.63 -7.93
N ARG A 45 12.52 -4.35 -8.78
CA ARG A 45 11.18 -3.97 -9.20
C ARG A 45 10.16 -4.72 -8.36
N ILE A 46 9.34 -3.99 -7.62
CA ILE A 46 8.28 -4.52 -6.75
C ILE A 46 6.96 -4.39 -7.47
N THR A 47 6.24 -5.49 -7.65
CA THR A 47 4.90 -5.49 -8.24
C THR A 47 3.85 -5.42 -7.13
N VAL A 48 3.02 -4.38 -7.16
CA VAL A 48 1.97 -4.15 -6.17
C VAL A 48 0.59 -4.29 -6.81
N LEU A 49 -0.26 -5.13 -6.26
CA LEU A 49 -1.68 -5.20 -6.60
C LEU A 49 -2.48 -4.42 -5.54
N CYS A 50 -3.04 -3.28 -5.93
CA CYS A 50 -3.60 -2.32 -4.98
C CYS A 50 -5.08 -2.05 -5.24
N SER A 51 -5.91 -2.22 -4.20
CA SER A 51 -7.31 -1.79 -4.21
C SER A 51 -7.45 -0.29 -4.43
N ASN A 52 -8.45 0.12 -5.23
CA ASN A 52 -8.74 1.52 -5.55
C ASN A 52 -8.87 2.40 -4.29
N GLY A 53 -9.35 1.84 -3.17
CA GLY A 53 -9.46 2.57 -1.91
C GLY A 53 -8.15 3.13 -1.36
N PHE A 54 -6.98 2.57 -1.76
CA PHE A 54 -5.65 3.08 -1.38
C PHE A 54 -4.89 3.74 -2.54
N LYS A 55 -5.47 3.76 -3.75
CA LYS A 55 -4.85 4.24 -4.99
C LYS A 55 -4.27 5.65 -4.84
N ALA A 56 -5.06 6.60 -4.36
CA ALA A 56 -4.66 8.01 -4.26
C ALA A 56 -3.47 8.24 -3.31
N VAL A 57 -3.38 7.45 -2.24
CA VAL A 57 -2.23 7.46 -1.32
C VAL A 57 -1.02 6.86 -2.02
N LEU A 58 -1.15 5.65 -2.59
CA LEU A 58 -0.02 4.94 -3.17
C LEU A 58 0.58 5.69 -4.37
N GLN A 59 -0.24 6.34 -5.19
CA GLN A 59 0.23 7.19 -6.29
C GLN A 59 1.11 8.37 -5.82
N GLU A 60 0.84 8.94 -4.64
CA GLU A 60 1.62 10.06 -4.10
C GLU A 60 2.88 9.58 -3.34
N VAL A 61 2.82 8.41 -2.69
CA VAL A 61 3.94 7.94 -1.84
C VAL A 61 4.91 6.99 -2.57
N ALA A 62 4.49 6.27 -3.61
CA ALA A 62 5.37 5.37 -4.35
C ALA A 62 6.60 6.09 -4.96
N PRO A 63 6.47 7.27 -5.61
CA PRO A 63 7.64 8.02 -6.08
C PRO A 63 8.59 8.46 -4.95
N GLN A 64 8.07 8.71 -3.74
CA GLN A 64 8.89 9.06 -2.58
C GLN A 64 9.74 7.85 -2.14
N PHE A 65 9.12 6.67 -2.09
CA PHE A 65 9.80 5.41 -1.81
C PHE A 65 10.89 5.10 -2.86
N GLU A 66 10.55 5.19 -4.15
CA GLU A 66 11.48 4.96 -5.26
C GLU A 66 12.70 5.91 -5.20
N LYS A 67 12.46 7.20 -4.92
CA LYS A 67 13.54 8.20 -4.76
C LYS A 67 14.47 7.85 -3.58
N ALA A 68 13.89 7.41 -2.46
CA ALA A 68 14.64 7.11 -1.24
C ALA A 68 15.46 5.81 -1.33
N THR A 69 14.91 4.78 -1.98
CA THR A 69 15.47 3.42 -1.96
C THR A 69 16.11 2.99 -3.27
N LYS A 70 15.82 3.69 -4.37
CA LYS A 70 16.17 3.32 -5.76
C LYS A 70 15.44 2.08 -6.29
N HIS A 71 14.59 1.41 -5.49
CA HIS A 71 13.69 0.38 -5.99
C HIS A 71 12.62 1.00 -6.89
N GLN A 72 12.03 0.20 -7.78
CA GLN A 72 10.91 0.60 -8.64
C GLN A 72 9.62 -0.07 -8.18
N VAL A 73 8.48 0.63 -8.29
CA VAL A 73 7.18 0.09 -7.90
C VAL A 73 6.23 0.06 -9.11
N ALA A 74 5.90 -1.13 -9.58
CA ALA A 74 4.90 -1.33 -10.62
C ALA A 74 3.55 -1.62 -9.98
N ILE A 75 2.51 -0.83 -10.28
CA ILE A 75 1.25 -0.92 -9.56
C ILE A 75 0.10 -1.25 -10.51
N GLY A 76 -0.63 -2.33 -10.18
CA GLY A 76 -1.91 -2.68 -10.80
C GLY A 76 -3.06 -2.29 -9.87
N TYR A 77 -4.04 -1.54 -10.39
CA TYR A 77 -5.20 -1.10 -9.62
C TYR A 77 -6.49 -1.82 -10.07
N SER A 78 -7.33 -2.20 -9.11
CA SER A 78 -8.71 -2.67 -9.34
C SER A 78 -9.50 -2.66 -8.01
N VAL A 79 -10.73 -3.20 -8.02
CA VAL A 79 -11.43 -3.53 -6.77
C VAL A 79 -10.82 -4.77 -6.13
N SER A 80 -10.87 -4.86 -4.80
CA SER A 80 -10.21 -5.97 -4.06
C SER A 80 -10.66 -7.36 -4.53
N ALA A 81 -11.94 -7.53 -4.87
CA ALA A 81 -12.49 -8.81 -5.35
C ALA A 81 -11.86 -9.24 -6.69
N GLU A 82 -11.65 -8.30 -7.61
CA GLU A 82 -10.98 -8.58 -8.87
C GLU A 82 -9.49 -8.91 -8.67
N LEU A 83 -8.80 -8.16 -7.82
CA LEU A 83 -7.39 -8.45 -7.49
C LEU A 83 -7.23 -9.84 -6.88
N LYS A 84 -8.18 -10.25 -5.99
CA LYS A 84 -8.22 -11.61 -5.47
C LYS A 84 -8.29 -12.63 -6.59
N ARG A 85 -9.26 -12.49 -7.52
CA ARG A 85 -9.41 -13.42 -8.67
C ARG A 85 -8.13 -13.49 -9.52
N ARG A 86 -7.45 -12.37 -9.76
CA ARG A 86 -6.19 -12.31 -10.51
C ARG A 86 -5.08 -13.08 -9.79
N ILE A 87 -4.97 -12.91 -8.46
CA ILE A 87 -4.00 -13.63 -7.62
C ILE A 87 -4.27 -15.14 -7.66
N GLU A 88 -5.52 -15.56 -7.46
CA GLU A 88 -5.93 -16.96 -7.52
C GLU A 88 -5.75 -17.55 -8.92
N GLY A 89 -5.86 -16.73 -9.98
CA GLY A 89 -5.54 -17.08 -11.37
C GLY A 89 -4.04 -17.15 -11.68
N GLY A 90 -3.17 -16.94 -10.69
CA GLY A 90 -1.72 -17.09 -10.83
C GLY A 90 -0.98 -15.81 -11.23
N GLU A 91 -1.61 -14.62 -11.17
CA GLU A 91 -0.90 -13.37 -11.42
C GLU A 91 0.18 -13.15 -10.35
N ARG A 92 1.40 -12.87 -10.81
CA ARG A 92 2.53 -12.63 -9.92
C ARG A 92 2.47 -11.23 -9.31
N PHE A 93 2.76 -11.17 -8.02
CA PHE A 93 2.84 -9.92 -7.26
C PHE A 93 3.82 -10.08 -6.09
N ASP A 94 4.26 -8.95 -5.56
CA ASP A 94 5.12 -8.90 -4.38
C ASP A 94 4.37 -8.37 -3.15
N VAL A 95 3.48 -7.40 -3.34
CA VAL A 95 2.62 -6.85 -2.28
C VAL A 95 1.18 -6.77 -2.78
N ALA A 96 0.24 -7.24 -1.97
CA ALA A 96 -1.19 -7.02 -2.17
C ALA A 96 -1.72 -6.01 -1.15
N ILE A 97 -2.60 -5.09 -1.59
CA ILE A 97 -3.33 -4.16 -0.73
C ILE A 97 -4.82 -4.36 -1.01
N LEU A 98 -5.51 -4.99 -0.08
CA LEU A 98 -6.89 -5.45 -0.21
C LEU A 98 -7.73 -5.04 1.01
N THR A 99 -9.04 -5.29 0.94
CA THR A 99 -9.92 -5.22 2.12
C THR A 99 -9.64 -6.38 3.09
N PRO A 100 -9.90 -6.24 4.41
CA PRO A 100 -9.51 -7.22 5.42
C PRO A 100 -10.00 -8.63 5.13
N GLY A 101 -11.29 -8.82 4.85
CA GLY A 101 -11.86 -10.15 4.62
C GLY A 101 -11.22 -10.88 3.44
N LEU A 102 -10.99 -10.15 2.32
CA LEU A 102 -10.33 -10.73 1.14
C LEU A 102 -8.83 -10.98 1.38
N MET A 103 -8.16 -10.14 2.18
CA MET A 103 -6.79 -10.42 2.61
C MET A 103 -6.71 -11.70 3.47
N ASP A 104 -7.67 -11.89 4.37
CA ASP A 104 -7.72 -13.09 5.22
C ASP A 104 -7.99 -14.36 4.39
N GLU A 105 -8.76 -14.28 3.29
CA GLU A 105 -8.88 -15.35 2.31
C GLU A 105 -7.56 -15.62 1.57
N MET A 106 -6.81 -14.59 1.19
CA MET A 106 -5.48 -14.76 0.57
C MET A 106 -4.48 -15.43 1.50
N ILE A 107 -4.55 -15.14 2.81
CA ILE A 107 -3.76 -15.83 3.83
C ILE A 107 -4.13 -17.31 3.89
N LYS A 108 -5.42 -17.61 3.98
CA LYS A 108 -5.94 -19.02 4.02
C LYS A 108 -5.55 -19.80 2.76
N GLY A 109 -5.54 -19.14 1.60
CA GLY A 109 -5.11 -19.72 0.33
C GLY A 109 -3.59 -19.85 0.17
N GLY A 110 -2.77 -19.37 1.13
CA GLY A 110 -1.32 -19.45 1.07
C GLY A 110 -0.66 -18.49 0.07
N HIS A 111 -1.42 -17.50 -0.44
CA HIS A 111 -0.90 -16.54 -1.43
C HIS A 111 -0.05 -15.43 -0.82
N VAL A 112 -0.29 -15.08 0.45
CA VAL A 112 0.43 -14.06 1.19
C VAL A 112 0.95 -14.58 2.52
N THR A 113 2.03 -13.96 3.01
CA THR A 113 2.66 -14.33 4.29
C THR A 113 1.89 -13.70 5.46
N PRO A 114 1.32 -14.49 6.38
CA PRO A 114 0.50 -13.97 7.48
C PRO A 114 1.21 -12.93 8.36
N SER A 115 2.49 -13.13 8.65
CA SER A 115 3.29 -12.23 9.49
C SER A 115 3.57 -10.85 8.86
N SER A 116 3.35 -10.70 7.56
CA SER A 116 3.50 -9.42 6.85
C SER A 116 2.22 -8.59 6.81
N ARG A 117 1.08 -9.15 7.28
CA ARG A 117 -0.22 -8.48 7.27
C ARG A 117 -0.21 -7.24 8.16
N ALA A 118 -0.52 -6.08 7.58
CA ALA A 118 -0.59 -4.82 8.31
C ALA A 118 -1.79 -3.99 7.85
N VAL A 119 -2.50 -3.38 8.80
CA VAL A 119 -3.54 -2.38 8.48
C VAL A 119 -2.83 -1.09 8.08
N LEU A 120 -3.08 -0.61 6.87
CA LEU A 120 -2.43 0.59 6.32
C LEU A 120 -3.20 1.86 6.67
N ALA A 121 -4.49 1.88 6.37
CA ALA A 121 -5.37 3.01 6.64
C ALA A 121 -6.83 2.61 6.45
N ARG A 122 -7.74 3.50 6.87
CA ARG A 122 -9.18 3.37 6.64
C ARG A 122 -9.76 4.69 6.14
N SER A 123 -10.81 4.62 5.33
CA SER A 123 -11.52 5.77 4.80
C SER A 123 -13.00 5.67 5.14
N PRO A 124 -13.64 6.71 5.68
CA PRO A 124 -15.07 6.67 5.97
C PRO A 124 -15.87 6.56 4.67
N MET A 125 -17.00 5.86 4.71
CA MET A 125 -17.97 5.85 3.64
C MET A 125 -18.63 7.21 3.53
N ALA A 126 -18.87 7.64 2.29
CA ALA A 126 -19.35 8.97 2.01
C ALA A 126 -20.28 8.99 0.78
N LEU A 127 -21.03 10.07 0.67
CA LEU A 127 -21.89 10.36 -0.47
C LEU A 127 -21.21 11.42 -1.35
N ALA A 128 -21.10 11.12 -2.64
CA ALA A 128 -20.59 12.01 -3.67
C ALA A 128 -21.72 12.59 -4.49
N VAL A 129 -21.57 13.83 -4.91
CA VAL A 129 -22.41 14.54 -5.88
C VAL A 129 -21.55 15.15 -6.96
N ARG A 130 -22.16 15.53 -8.08
CA ARG A 130 -21.49 16.34 -9.10
C ARG A 130 -21.05 17.67 -8.51
N ARG A 131 -19.90 18.17 -8.89
CA ARG A 131 -19.41 19.49 -8.48
C ARG A 131 -20.41 20.58 -8.78
N GLY A 132 -20.73 21.40 -7.76
CA GLY A 132 -21.77 22.45 -7.83
C GLY A 132 -23.20 21.92 -7.81
N GLY A 133 -23.41 20.61 -7.66
CA GLY A 133 -24.72 20.02 -7.48
C GLY A 133 -25.31 20.23 -6.08
N ALA A 134 -26.62 20.05 -5.95
CA ALA A 134 -27.29 20.11 -4.65
C ALA A 134 -26.73 19.01 -3.72
N LYS A 135 -26.37 19.38 -2.50
CA LYS A 135 -25.89 18.44 -1.49
C LYS A 135 -27.06 17.98 -0.62
N PRO A 136 -27.37 16.68 -0.64
CA PRO A 136 -28.41 16.12 0.22
C PRO A 136 -27.99 16.22 1.70
N ASP A 137 -28.95 16.33 2.60
CA ASP A 137 -28.70 16.28 4.03
C ASP A 137 -28.44 14.84 4.47
N VAL A 138 -27.26 14.60 5.02
CA VAL A 138 -26.81 13.28 5.50
C VAL A 138 -26.37 13.31 6.96
N ARG A 139 -26.74 14.35 7.73
CA ARG A 139 -26.27 14.56 9.11
C ARG A 139 -26.89 13.60 10.12
N THR A 140 -28.09 13.11 9.85
CA THR A 140 -28.80 12.13 10.68
C THR A 140 -29.24 10.94 9.85
N VAL A 141 -29.54 9.80 10.50
CA VAL A 141 -30.04 8.60 9.81
C VAL A 141 -31.35 8.90 9.07
N ASP A 142 -32.25 9.69 9.66
CA ASP A 142 -33.52 10.04 9.03
C ASP A 142 -33.33 10.97 7.84
N SER A 143 -32.50 12.01 7.94
CA SER A 143 -32.20 12.89 6.80
C SER A 143 -31.47 12.15 5.68
N LEU A 144 -30.52 11.25 6.00
CA LEU A 144 -29.89 10.37 5.03
C LEU A 144 -30.93 9.49 4.31
N LYS A 145 -31.80 8.82 5.07
CA LYS A 145 -32.87 7.98 4.51
C LYS A 145 -33.79 8.78 3.58
N ALA A 146 -34.22 9.97 4.01
CA ALA A 146 -35.06 10.88 3.19
C ALA A 146 -34.31 11.30 1.91
N SER A 147 -33.04 11.68 2.02
CA SER A 147 -32.19 12.06 0.88
C SER A 147 -32.01 10.94 -0.14
N LEU A 148 -31.76 9.71 0.33
CA LEU A 148 -31.65 8.54 -0.54
C LEU A 148 -32.98 8.27 -1.27
N LEU A 149 -34.10 8.32 -0.55
CA LEU A 149 -35.42 8.12 -1.14
C LEU A 149 -35.82 9.23 -2.13
N ALA A 150 -35.39 10.47 -1.92
CA ALA A 150 -35.63 11.58 -2.81
C ALA A 150 -34.74 11.57 -4.07
N SER A 151 -33.58 10.93 -4.02
CA SER A 151 -32.66 10.90 -5.15
C SER A 151 -33.26 10.18 -6.36
N ARG A 152 -32.85 10.59 -7.56
CA ARG A 152 -33.27 9.97 -8.84
C ARG A 152 -32.47 8.74 -9.17
N SER A 153 -31.19 8.72 -8.79
CA SER A 153 -30.28 7.59 -9.06
C SER A 153 -29.08 7.60 -8.12
N ILE A 154 -28.51 6.41 -7.90
CA ILE A 154 -27.35 6.20 -7.06
C ILE A 154 -26.37 5.22 -7.72
N ALA A 155 -25.13 5.68 -7.97
CA ALA A 155 -24.06 4.88 -8.52
C ALA A 155 -23.20 4.26 -7.40
N PHE A 156 -22.74 3.04 -7.65
CA PHE A 156 -21.86 2.30 -6.75
C PHE A 156 -21.10 1.20 -7.50
N ALA A 157 -19.88 0.92 -7.11
CA ALA A 157 -19.12 -0.22 -7.63
C ALA A 157 -19.67 -1.52 -7.02
N LYS A 158 -20.21 -2.42 -7.85
CA LYS A 158 -20.93 -3.62 -7.41
C LYS A 158 -20.15 -4.46 -6.40
N GLU A 159 -18.86 -4.69 -6.67
CA GLU A 159 -17.95 -5.48 -5.82
C GLU A 159 -16.97 -4.60 -5.03
N GLY A 160 -17.11 -3.28 -5.09
CA GLY A 160 -16.34 -2.32 -4.30
C GLY A 160 -16.89 -2.15 -2.89
N SER A 161 -16.05 -1.66 -1.96
CA SER A 161 -16.45 -1.46 -0.56
C SER A 161 -17.68 -0.55 -0.42
N GLY A 162 -17.81 0.49 -1.25
CA GLY A 162 -18.99 1.37 -1.28
C GLY A 162 -20.28 0.64 -1.67
N GLY A 163 -20.23 -0.26 -2.64
CA GLY A 163 -21.39 -1.04 -3.07
C GLY A 163 -21.81 -2.08 -2.03
N VAL A 164 -20.84 -2.83 -1.50
CA VAL A 164 -21.10 -3.81 -0.42
C VAL A 164 -21.73 -3.11 0.78
N TYR A 165 -21.17 -1.97 1.19
CA TYR A 165 -21.73 -1.17 2.28
C TYR A 165 -23.15 -0.69 1.97
N LEU A 166 -23.39 -0.09 0.79
CA LEU A 166 -24.70 0.45 0.38
C LEU A 166 -25.77 -0.63 0.44
N MET A 167 -25.53 -1.84 -0.08
CA MET A 167 -26.49 -2.93 -0.05
C MET A 167 -26.89 -3.29 1.39
N GLY A 168 -25.93 -3.37 2.29
CA GLY A 168 -26.17 -3.61 3.72
C GLY A 168 -26.93 -2.46 4.39
N LEU A 169 -26.55 -1.22 4.11
CA LEU A 169 -27.20 -0.02 4.64
C LEU A 169 -28.67 0.07 4.25
N LEU A 170 -29.00 -0.10 2.97
CA LEU A 170 -30.38 0.00 2.47
C LEU A 170 -31.30 -1.05 3.08
N LYS A 171 -30.79 -2.27 3.32
CA LYS A 171 -31.51 -3.33 4.04
C LYS A 171 -31.77 -2.92 5.49
N ARG A 172 -30.74 -2.43 6.21
CA ARG A 172 -30.89 -1.97 7.60
C ARG A 172 -31.89 -0.81 7.73
N LEU A 173 -31.91 0.09 6.75
CA LEU A 173 -32.86 1.22 6.72
C LEU A 173 -34.28 0.83 6.25
N GLY A 174 -34.49 -0.41 5.79
CA GLY A 174 -35.79 -0.90 5.29
C GLY A 174 -36.23 -0.21 3.99
N ILE A 175 -35.29 0.25 3.15
CA ILE A 175 -35.60 0.96 1.89
C ILE A 175 -34.99 0.31 0.65
N PHE A 176 -34.44 -0.89 0.77
CA PHE A 176 -33.74 -1.59 -0.31
C PHE A 176 -34.61 -1.68 -1.58
N ASP A 177 -35.83 -2.18 -1.48
CA ASP A 177 -36.72 -2.37 -2.64
C ASP A 177 -37.09 -1.05 -3.32
N LYS A 178 -37.31 0.02 -2.53
CA LYS A 178 -37.60 1.38 -3.04
C LYS A 178 -36.40 1.98 -3.78
N MET A 179 -35.17 1.60 -3.41
CA MET A 179 -33.95 2.09 -4.03
C MET A 179 -33.53 1.29 -5.26
N THR A 180 -33.91 0.02 -5.37
CA THR A 180 -33.52 -0.87 -6.47
C THR A 180 -33.74 -0.28 -7.88
N PRO A 181 -34.88 0.39 -8.19
CA PRO A 181 -35.08 1.01 -9.51
C PRO A 181 -34.13 2.19 -9.81
N LYS A 182 -33.46 2.72 -8.79
CA LYS A 182 -32.53 3.87 -8.87
C LYS A 182 -31.07 3.47 -9.00
N PHE A 183 -30.76 2.19 -8.96
CA PHE A 183 -29.41 1.69 -8.96
C PHE A 183 -28.72 1.90 -10.32
N LYS A 184 -27.48 2.39 -10.25
CA LYS A 184 -26.53 2.52 -11.34
C LYS A 184 -25.25 1.76 -10.96
N PRO A 185 -25.26 0.41 -11.05
CA PRO A 185 -24.09 -0.39 -10.71
C PRO A 185 -22.99 -0.17 -11.75
N THR A 186 -21.76 -0.01 -11.27
CA THR A 186 -20.54 0.11 -12.06
C THR A 186 -19.54 -0.97 -11.65
N THR A 187 -18.40 -1.04 -12.36
CA THR A 187 -17.33 -1.99 -12.08
C THR A 187 -16.37 -1.47 -11.01
N THR A 188 -15.98 -0.19 -11.10
CA THR A 188 -14.97 0.41 -10.21
C THR A 188 -15.45 1.70 -9.57
N GLY A 189 -14.77 2.17 -8.51
CA GLY A 189 -15.03 3.47 -7.91
C GLY A 189 -14.74 4.63 -8.87
N ASP A 190 -13.74 4.49 -9.75
CA ASP A 190 -13.47 5.47 -10.81
C ASP A 190 -14.69 5.63 -11.75
N ASP A 191 -15.38 4.53 -12.08
CA ASP A 191 -16.60 4.58 -12.92
C ASP A 191 -17.77 5.21 -12.18
N VAL A 192 -17.90 4.98 -10.87
CA VAL A 192 -18.88 5.71 -10.03
C VAL A 192 -18.65 7.21 -10.12
N SER A 193 -17.42 7.66 -9.90
CA SER A 193 -17.04 9.06 -9.95
C SER A 193 -17.26 9.68 -11.32
N LYS A 194 -16.97 8.95 -12.42
CA LYS A 194 -17.25 9.39 -13.79
C LYS A 194 -18.75 9.57 -14.03
N ALA A 195 -19.56 8.58 -13.62
CA ALA A 195 -21.02 8.64 -13.80
C ALA A 195 -21.63 9.82 -13.05
N VAL A 196 -21.15 10.12 -11.82
CA VAL A 196 -21.59 11.29 -11.05
C VAL A 196 -21.12 12.59 -11.69
N ALA A 197 -19.86 12.69 -12.11
CA ALA A 197 -19.31 13.89 -12.75
C ALA A 197 -20.03 14.21 -14.07
N ALA A 198 -20.38 13.20 -14.85
CA ALA A 198 -21.15 13.33 -16.11
C ALA A 198 -22.64 13.65 -15.87
N GLY A 199 -23.16 13.48 -14.64
CA GLY A 199 -24.58 13.63 -14.32
C GLY A 199 -25.45 12.43 -14.72
N GLU A 200 -24.84 11.29 -15.09
CA GLU A 200 -25.52 10.02 -15.37
C GLU A 200 -26.07 9.38 -14.08
N ALA A 201 -25.45 9.69 -12.95
CA ALA A 201 -25.96 9.39 -11.61
C ALA A 201 -26.00 10.67 -10.76
N GLU A 202 -27.06 10.81 -9.97
CA GLU A 202 -27.21 11.96 -9.07
C GLU A 202 -26.29 11.83 -7.86
N LEU A 203 -26.24 10.63 -7.28
CA LEU A 203 -25.44 10.29 -6.11
C LEU A 203 -24.43 9.19 -6.42
N GLY A 204 -23.30 9.22 -5.70
CA GLY A 204 -22.34 8.12 -5.70
C GLY A 204 -22.00 7.70 -4.29
N VAL A 205 -21.91 6.39 -4.01
CA VAL A 205 -21.43 5.87 -2.72
C VAL A 205 -20.02 5.33 -2.88
N LEU A 206 -19.09 5.95 -2.16
CA LEU A 206 -17.66 5.72 -2.25
C LEU A 206 -16.99 5.93 -0.87
N PRO A 207 -15.85 5.32 -0.61
CA PRO A 207 -14.94 5.81 0.41
C PRO A 207 -14.51 7.26 0.11
N LEU A 208 -14.34 8.08 1.14
CA LEU A 208 -13.91 9.49 0.99
C LEU A 208 -12.60 9.60 0.18
N SER A 209 -11.69 8.65 0.32
CA SER A 209 -10.43 8.56 -0.44
C SER A 209 -10.61 8.40 -1.96
N GLU A 210 -11.76 7.96 -2.41
CA GLU A 210 -12.11 7.83 -3.84
C GLU A 210 -12.94 9.03 -4.35
N ILE A 211 -13.35 9.95 -3.47
CA ILE A 211 -14.08 11.19 -3.83
C ILE A 211 -13.11 12.37 -3.96
N LEU A 212 -12.30 12.61 -2.92
CA LEU A 212 -11.48 13.81 -2.82
C LEU A 212 -10.52 14.07 -3.99
N PRO A 213 -9.86 13.02 -4.58
CA PRO A 213 -8.90 13.26 -5.66
C PRO A 213 -9.53 13.44 -7.03
N VAL A 214 -10.86 13.27 -7.18
CA VAL A 214 -11.50 13.19 -8.51
C VAL A 214 -12.09 14.55 -8.92
N PRO A 215 -11.62 15.16 -10.03
CA PRO A 215 -12.23 16.36 -10.58
C PRO A 215 -13.68 16.10 -11.02
N GLY A 216 -14.55 17.09 -10.83
CA GLY A 216 -15.96 17.02 -11.27
C GLY A 216 -16.91 16.38 -10.26
N VAL A 217 -16.41 15.79 -9.16
CA VAL A 217 -17.24 15.37 -8.03
C VAL A 217 -16.92 16.16 -6.76
N GLU A 218 -17.86 16.19 -5.84
CA GLU A 218 -17.71 16.79 -4.53
C GLU A 218 -18.29 15.87 -3.46
N LEU A 219 -17.74 16.00 -2.26
CA LEU A 219 -18.28 15.38 -1.06
C LEU A 219 -19.61 16.05 -0.71
N ALA A 220 -20.69 15.26 -0.65
CA ALA A 220 -21.95 15.69 -0.05
C ALA A 220 -21.86 15.60 1.48
N GLY A 221 -21.31 14.54 2.00
CA GLY A 221 -21.05 14.29 3.42
C GLY A 221 -20.65 12.85 3.68
N THR A 222 -20.03 12.61 4.84
CA THR A 222 -19.86 11.27 5.40
C THR A 222 -21.18 10.82 6.02
N PHE A 223 -21.38 9.52 6.18
CA PHE A 223 -22.62 9.02 6.76
C PHE A 223 -22.70 9.31 8.27
N PRO A 224 -23.92 9.37 8.85
CA PRO A 224 -24.10 9.55 10.28
C PRO A 224 -23.37 8.44 11.07
N LYS A 225 -22.89 8.79 12.26
CA LYS A 225 -22.06 7.92 13.10
C LYS A 225 -22.69 6.54 13.36
N GLU A 226 -24.01 6.50 13.51
CA GLU A 226 -24.80 5.30 13.82
C GLU A 226 -24.78 4.27 12.68
N VAL A 227 -24.56 4.73 11.47
CA VAL A 227 -24.52 3.89 10.26
C VAL A 227 -23.21 4.03 9.50
N GLN A 228 -22.25 4.80 10.01
CA GLN A 228 -20.95 4.95 9.39
C GLN A 228 -20.20 3.63 9.36
N ASP A 229 -19.55 3.36 8.25
CA ASP A 229 -18.60 2.26 8.07
C ASP A 229 -17.35 2.77 7.36
N TYR A 230 -16.30 1.97 7.37
CA TYR A 230 -14.99 2.34 6.83
C TYR A 230 -14.51 1.32 5.81
N SER A 231 -14.01 1.82 4.70
CA SER A 231 -13.18 1.04 3.80
C SER A 231 -11.79 0.91 4.40
N VAL A 232 -11.47 -0.25 4.95
CA VAL A 232 -10.15 -0.54 5.54
C VAL A 232 -9.26 -1.17 4.48
N MET A 233 -8.00 -0.70 4.39
CA MET A 233 -6.98 -1.24 3.50
C MET A 233 -5.89 -1.94 4.30
N VAL A 234 -5.63 -3.19 3.93
CA VAL A 234 -4.62 -4.06 4.54
C VAL A 234 -3.59 -4.42 3.48
N GLY A 235 -2.32 -4.24 3.81
CA GLY A 235 -1.20 -4.68 2.99
C GLY A 235 -0.62 -6.00 3.49
N ALA A 236 -0.16 -6.85 2.58
CA ALA A 236 0.63 -8.03 2.90
C ALA A 236 1.58 -8.40 1.75
N ALA A 237 2.73 -8.99 2.10
CA ALA A 237 3.69 -9.50 1.13
C ALA A 237 3.26 -10.86 0.58
N SER A 238 3.52 -11.10 -0.69
CA SER A 238 3.38 -12.41 -1.33
C SER A 238 4.19 -13.48 -0.60
N ALA A 239 3.66 -14.68 -0.53
CA ALA A 239 4.37 -15.81 0.07
C ALA A 239 5.71 -16.11 -0.64
N SER A 240 5.79 -15.83 -1.94
CA SER A 240 6.98 -16.07 -2.76
C SER A 240 8.07 -15.01 -2.63
N SER A 241 7.73 -13.77 -2.19
CA SER A 241 8.67 -12.63 -2.15
C SER A 241 8.78 -11.97 -0.78
N SER A 242 8.15 -12.53 0.27
CA SER A 242 8.12 -11.95 1.62
C SER A 242 9.51 -11.79 2.26
N GLN A 243 10.52 -12.49 1.79
CA GLN A 243 11.89 -12.37 2.28
C GLN A 243 12.73 -11.32 1.54
N SER A 244 12.26 -10.78 0.40
CA SER A 244 12.94 -9.70 -0.32
C SER A 244 13.13 -8.49 0.59
N PRO A 245 14.36 -7.94 0.71
CA PRO A 245 14.63 -6.71 1.45
C PRO A 245 13.82 -5.53 0.91
N ALA A 246 13.64 -5.44 -0.41
CA ALA A 246 12.87 -4.37 -1.05
C ALA A 246 11.38 -4.43 -0.69
N VAL A 247 10.78 -5.64 -0.64
CA VAL A 247 9.39 -5.84 -0.22
C VAL A 247 9.20 -5.46 1.26
N LYS A 248 10.13 -5.89 2.12
CA LYS A 248 10.12 -5.49 3.55
C LYS A 248 10.21 -3.98 3.71
N ALA A 249 11.14 -3.33 3.00
CA ALA A 249 11.30 -1.87 3.02
C ALA A 249 10.04 -1.15 2.55
N LEU A 250 9.35 -1.65 1.51
CA LEU A 250 8.08 -1.07 1.06
C LEU A 250 6.98 -1.22 2.12
N MET A 251 6.85 -2.39 2.74
CA MET A 251 5.85 -2.60 3.80
C MET A 251 6.12 -1.73 5.03
N GLU A 252 7.37 -1.59 5.45
CA GLU A 252 7.79 -0.68 6.52
C GLU A 252 7.49 0.78 6.16
N PHE A 253 7.79 1.21 4.94
CA PHE A 253 7.49 2.55 4.46
C PHE A 253 5.98 2.83 4.49
N LEU A 254 5.15 1.91 3.98
CA LEU A 254 3.69 2.04 3.94
C LEU A 254 3.04 2.06 5.34
N THR A 255 3.67 1.44 6.33
CA THR A 255 3.21 1.42 7.72
C THR A 255 3.80 2.56 8.57
N SER A 256 4.82 3.26 8.07
CA SER A 256 5.51 4.33 8.78
C SER A 256 4.62 5.55 9.03
N ARG A 257 4.96 6.33 10.05
CA ARG A 257 4.32 7.63 10.32
C ARG A 257 4.68 8.70 9.28
N GLY A 258 5.74 8.49 8.50
CA GLY A 258 6.23 9.45 7.50
C GLY A 258 5.22 9.78 6.41
N ILE A 259 4.25 8.90 6.15
CA ILE A 259 3.22 9.13 5.13
C ILE A 259 1.85 9.54 5.71
N ASN A 260 1.74 9.79 7.03
CA ASN A 260 0.44 10.10 7.66
C ASN A 260 -0.22 11.35 7.06
N SER A 261 0.54 12.40 6.78
CA SER A 261 0.02 13.62 6.16
C SER A 261 -0.59 13.36 4.77
N VAL A 262 0.00 12.44 4.01
CA VAL A 262 -0.57 12.03 2.71
C VAL A 262 -1.86 11.24 2.91
N ILE A 263 -1.88 10.29 3.86
CA ILE A 263 -3.06 9.51 4.21
C ILE A 263 -4.23 10.45 4.57
N GLU A 264 -4.01 11.40 5.48
CA GLU A 264 -5.04 12.37 5.92
C GLU A 264 -5.51 13.27 4.77
N LYS A 265 -4.59 13.81 3.98
CA LYS A 265 -4.90 14.63 2.79
C LYS A 265 -5.77 13.88 1.77
N LYS A 266 -5.63 12.54 1.69
CA LYS A 266 -6.44 11.69 0.79
C LYS A 266 -7.74 11.19 1.44
N GLY A 267 -8.17 11.74 2.57
CA GLY A 267 -9.42 11.35 3.23
C GLY A 267 -9.37 9.97 3.89
N MET A 268 -8.20 9.58 4.34
CA MET A 268 -7.99 8.35 5.11
C MET A 268 -7.41 8.68 6.49
N GLU A 269 -7.47 7.71 7.39
CA GLU A 269 -6.86 7.80 8.71
C GLU A 269 -6.20 6.47 9.07
N ARG A 270 -5.20 6.50 9.97
CA ARG A 270 -4.66 5.27 10.56
C ARG A 270 -5.69 4.65 11.49
N SER A 271 -5.80 3.34 11.47
CA SER A 271 -6.54 2.63 12.53
C SER A 271 -5.78 2.80 13.85
N LYS A 272 -6.53 3.15 14.88
CA LYS A 272 -5.99 3.18 16.25
C LYS A 272 -5.74 1.76 16.74
#